data_35e867f892ec64e294cfa5a933d2cced
#
_entry.id   35e867f892ec64e294cfa5a933d2cced
#
_cell.length_a   1.000
_cell.length_b   1.000
_cell.length_c   1.000
_cell.angle_alpha   90.00
_cell.angle_beta   90.00
_cell.angle_gamma   90.00
#
_symmetry.space_group_name_H-M   'P 1'
#
loop_
_entity.id
_entity.type
_entity.pdbx_description
1 polymer ?
#
loop_
_entity_poly.entity_id
_entity_poly.type
_entity_poly.pdbx_seq_one_letter_code
_entity_poly.pdbx_strand_id
1 'polypeptide(L)'
;MSQHSGKAGGLIDPHAFDIFEFARSGRQAAGAVRVSQLPRMLNEVPADAPDRDTLFTWQAEGSTQPELQDDGTEAAQPYLRLALHGSAWIECQRCLAPYEQSFDVEAAYRLVATEAEAEAFPLDEDELDVIVGSRQFDLVDLIEEELLLSLPLVPKHEVCPQIHESLVSGAAGEHASDAGDLGDDESEGEDSVSGALDEGDAGKPNPFAALEALKRGGGEGGNKH
;
A
#
# COMPACT_ATOMS: atom_id res chain seq x y z
N MET A 1 -5.87 6.46 -41.49
CA MET A 1 -5.10 5.24 -41.15
C MET A 1 -3.63 5.63 -41.07
N SER A 2 -3.20 6.08 -39.91
CA SER A 2 -1.79 6.45 -39.65
C SER A 2 -1.10 5.23 -39.07
N GLN A 3 -0.20 4.63 -39.82
CA GLN A 3 0.64 3.55 -39.35
C GLN A 3 1.72 4.18 -38.46
N HIS A 4 1.62 3.98 -37.14
CA HIS A 4 2.73 4.23 -36.24
C HIS A 4 3.75 3.14 -36.50
N SER A 5 4.81 3.49 -37.22
CA SER A 5 5.98 2.66 -37.42
C SER A 5 6.75 2.63 -36.12
N GLY A 6 6.49 1.64 -35.28
CA GLY A 6 7.23 1.42 -34.05
C GLY A 6 8.70 1.23 -34.36
N LYS A 7 9.52 2.19 -33.94
CA LYS A 7 10.98 2.09 -34.03
C LYS A 7 11.38 0.97 -33.08
N ALA A 8 11.90 -0.14 -33.61
CA ALA A 8 12.34 -1.30 -32.84
C ALA A 8 13.25 -0.84 -31.70
N GLY A 9 12.79 -1.04 -30.46
CA GLY A 9 13.52 -0.70 -29.27
C GLY A 9 14.79 -1.53 -29.19
N GLY A 10 15.95 -0.86 -29.16
CA GLY A 10 17.22 -1.53 -28.83
C GLY A 10 17.14 -2.09 -27.42
N LEU A 11 17.83 -3.21 -27.19
CA LEU A 11 17.98 -3.79 -25.86
C LEU A 11 18.53 -2.69 -24.93
N ILE A 12 17.80 -2.41 -23.86
CA ILE A 12 18.29 -1.59 -22.75
C ILE A 12 18.66 -2.51 -21.60
N ASP A 13 19.65 -2.12 -20.80
CA ASP A 13 19.85 -2.73 -19.49
C ASP A 13 18.86 -2.08 -18.52
N PRO A 14 17.85 -2.79 -18.02
CA PRO A 14 16.84 -2.19 -17.16
C PRO A 14 17.38 -1.73 -15.80
N HIS A 15 18.57 -2.19 -15.39
CA HIS A 15 19.22 -1.76 -14.15
C HIS A 15 20.11 -0.54 -14.30
N ALA A 16 20.47 -0.17 -15.53
CA ALA A 16 21.37 0.97 -15.74
C ALA A 16 21.23 1.56 -17.15
N PHE A 17 20.34 2.55 -17.32
CA PHE A 17 20.23 3.28 -18.58
C PHE A 17 20.00 4.78 -18.35
N ASP A 18 20.36 5.59 -19.35
CA ASP A 18 20.08 7.02 -19.32
C ASP A 18 18.60 7.26 -19.63
N ILE A 19 17.81 7.53 -18.58
CA ILE A 19 16.36 7.73 -18.70
C ILE A 19 16.01 9.01 -19.48
N PHE A 20 16.86 10.04 -19.40
CA PHE A 20 16.64 11.27 -20.15
C PHE A 20 16.87 11.08 -21.64
N GLU A 21 17.91 10.32 -22.02
CA GLU A 21 18.16 9.96 -23.41
C GLU A 21 17.04 9.05 -23.94
N PHE A 22 16.58 8.12 -23.12
CA PHE A 22 15.46 7.24 -23.42
C PHE A 22 14.18 8.04 -23.73
N ALA A 23 13.84 8.99 -22.86
CA ALA A 23 12.67 9.85 -23.04
C ALA A 23 12.79 10.77 -24.25
N ARG A 24 13.94 11.48 -24.40
CA ARG A 24 14.16 12.40 -25.53
C ARG A 24 14.14 11.71 -26.88
N SER A 25 14.59 10.46 -26.95
CA SER A 25 14.58 9.70 -28.20
C SER A 25 13.25 9.05 -28.53
N GLY A 26 12.24 9.18 -27.67
CA GLY A 26 10.90 8.57 -27.88
C GLY A 26 10.99 7.05 -27.97
N ARG A 27 11.88 6.42 -27.18
CA ARG A 27 12.09 4.97 -27.21
C ARG A 27 11.02 4.24 -26.45
N GLN A 28 10.82 3.00 -26.87
CA GLN A 28 10.00 2.02 -26.16
C GLN A 28 10.88 0.82 -25.81
N ALA A 29 10.64 0.24 -24.65
CA ALA A 29 11.26 -0.99 -24.21
C ALA A 29 10.21 -1.87 -23.53
N ALA A 30 10.40 -3.17 -23.59
CA ALA A 30 9.55 -4.13 -22.90
C ALA A 30 10.39 -5.30 -22.42
N GLY A 31 9.95 -5.93 -21.34
CA GLY A 31 10.64 -7.06 -20.78
C GLY A 31 9.79 -7.78 -19.76
N ALA A 32 10.47 -8.59 -18.96
CA ALA A 32 9.84 -9.30 -17.86
C ALA A 32 10.81 -9.36 -16.67
N VAL A 33 10.25 -9.39 -15.46
CA VAL A 33 10.97 -9.50 -14.21
C VAL A 33 10.28 -10.55 -13.33
N ARG A 34 11.07 -11.36 -12.64
CA ARG A 34 10.55 -12.35 -11.68
C ARG A 34 10.50 -11.76 -10.28
N VAL A 35 9.59 -12.26 -9.47
CA VAL A 35 9.49 -11.86 -8.05
C VAL A 35 10.82 -12.07 -7.31
N SER A 36 11.60 -13.11 -7.66
CA SER A 36 12.93 -13.34 -7.06
C SER A 36 13.95 -12.23 -7.36
N GLN A 37 13.71 -11.39 -8.35
CA GLN A 37 14.54 -10.22 -8.69
C GLN A 37 14.08 -8.94 -7.99
N LEU A 38 12.97 -9.01 -7.27
CA LEU A 38 12.30 -7.92 -6.56
C LEU A 38 12.30 -8.23 -5.04
N PRO A 39 13.36 -7.86 -4.31
CA PRO A 39 13.56 -8.33 -2.94
C PRO A 39 12.50 -7.84 -1.96
N ARG A 40 11.98 -6.62 -2.13
CA ARG A 40 10.89 -6.07 -1.29
C ARG A 40 9.58 -6.80 -1.59
N MET A 41 9.24 -6.98 -2.86
CA MET A 41 8.03 -7.71 -3.30
C MET A 41 8.09 -9.19 -2.87
N LEU A 42 9.27 -9.83 -2.92
CA LEU A 42 9.46 -11.22 -2.47
C LEU A 42 9.15 -11.39 -0.97
N ASN A 43 9.36 -10.36 -0.15
CA ASN A 43 9.03 -10.39 1.27
C ASN A 43 7.51 -10.40 1.53
N GLU A 44 6.72 -9.85 0.60
CA GLU A 44 5.26 -9.87 0.68
C GLU A 44 4.65 -11.22 0.28
N VAL A 45 5.43 -12.08 -0.41
CA VAL A 45 4.98 -13.41 -0.84
C VAL A 45 5.14 -14.42 0.28
N PRO A 46 4.05 -15.07 0.75
CA PRO A 46 4.10 -16.07 1.81
C PRO A 46 5.04 -17.22 1.51
N ALA A 47 5.66 -17.78 2.56
CA ALA A 47 6.61 -18.88 2.41
C ALA A 47 5.96 -20.17 1.89
N ASP A 48 4.68 -20.34 2.17
CA ASP A 48 3.84 -21.48 1.76
C ASP A 48 3.02 -21.21 0.48
N ALA A 49 3.29 -20.11 -0.22
CA ALA A 49 2.66 -19.82 -1.49
C ALA A 49 2.96 -20.91 -2.53
N PRO A 50 1.99 -21.27 -3.39
CA PRO A 50 2.17 -22.26 -4.45
C PRO A 50 3.28 -21.93 -5.45
N ASP A 51 3.45 -20.66 -5.75
CA ASP A 51 4.53 -20.14 -6.57
C ASP A 51 5.04 -18.81 -6.00
N ARG A 52 6.29 -18.77 -5.59
CA ARG A 52 6.95 -17.58 -5.04
C ARG A 52 7.77 -16.80 -6.06
N ASP A 53 7.80 -17.28 -7.32
CA ASP A 53 8.64 -16.69 -8.36
C ASP A 53 7.83 -16.42 -9.65
N THR A 54 6.64 -15.87 -9.49
CA THR A 54 5.78 -15.48 -10.60
C THR A 54 6.45 -14.37 -11.47
N LEU A 55 5.94 -14.21 -12.68
CA LEU A 55 6.51 -13.31 -13.68
C LEU A 55 5.63 -12.08 -13.86
N PHE A 56 6.25 -10.90 -13.83
CA PHE A 56 5.65 -9.65 -14.28
C PHE A 56 6.20 -9.24 -15.64
N THR A 57 5.34 -8.84 -16.54
CA THR A 57 5.73 -8.20 -17.80
C THR A 57 5.62 -6.69 -17.65
N TRP A 58 6.56 -5.97 -18.27
CA TRP A 58 6.58 -4.53 -18.24
C TRP A 58 6.78 -3.92 -19.64
N GLN A 59 6.24 -2.72 -19.81
CA GLN A 59 6.46 -1.88 -20.97
C GLN A 59 6.77 -0.47 -20.50
N ALA A 60 7.81 0.12 -21.05
CA ALA A 60 8.24 1.48 -20.77
C ALA A 60 8.27 2.29 -22.07
N GLU A 61 7.73 3.49 -22.04
CA GLU A 61 7.70 4.43 -23.17
C GLU A 61 8.22 5.79 -22.72
N GLY A 62 9.30 6.25 -23.37
CA GLY A 62 9.82 7.58 -23.21
C GLY A 62 9.15 8.57 -24.18
N SER A 63 8.88 9.78 -23.72
CA SER A 63 8.34 10.86 -24.55
C SER A 63 8.82 12.22 -24.09
N THR A 64 8.58 13.25 -24.90
CA THR A 64 8.79 14.65 -24.54
C THR A 64 7.57 15.48 -24.91
N GLN A 65 7.24 16.45 -24.07
CA GLN A 65 6.19 17.42 -24.33
C GLN A 65 6.76 18.84 -24.27
N PRO A 66 6.34 19.76 -25.14
CA PRO A 66 6.74 21.15 -25.02
C PRO A 66 6.06 21.78 -23.80
N GLU A 67 6.81 22.44 -22.96
CA GLU A 67 6.35 23.11 -21.76
C GLU A 67 6.89 24.53 -21.69
N LEU A 68 6.02 25.48 -21.32
CA LEU A 68 6.39 26.88 -21.17
C LEU A 68 7.13 27.05 -19.83
N GLN A 69 8.36 27.54 -19.88
CA GLN A 69 9.16 27.85 -18.71
C GLN A 69 8.80 29.24 -18.15
N ASP A 70 9.19 29.52 -16.91
CA ASP A 70 8.94 30.80 -16.24
C ASP A 70 9.54 32.02 -16.98
N ASP A 71 10.57 31.80 -17.77
CA ASP A 71 11.20 32.83 -18.62
C ASP A 71 10.47 33.09 -19.95
N GLY A 72 9.37 32.37 -20.22
CA GLY A 72 8.58 32.46 -21.43
C GLY A 72 9.16 31.66 -22.61
N THR A 73 10.20 30.86 -22.41
CA THR A 73 10.72 29.94 -23.43
C THR A 73 10.01 28.60 -23.37
N GLU A 74 9.93 27.88 -24.53
CA GLU A 74 9.46 26.49 -24.55
C GLU A 74 10.65 25.55 -24.41
N ALA A 75 10.54 24.60 -23.45
CA ALA A 75 11.48 23.51 -23.30
C ALA A 75 10.79 22.16 -23.47
N ALA A 76 11.53 21.17 -24.01
CA ALA A 76 11.03 19.82 -24.13
C ALA A 76 11.18 19.08 -22.82
N GLN A 77 10.07 18.92 -22.09
CA GLN A 77 10.03 18.21 -20.82
C GLN A 77 9.96 16.69 -21.07
N PRO A 78 10.85 15.89 -20.47
CA PRO A 78 10.84 14.45 -20.65
C PRO A 78 9.86 13.75 -19.71
N TYR A 79 9.23 12.69 -20.22
CA TYR A 79 8.25 11.84 -19.54
C TYR A 79 8.57 10.37 -19.73
N LEU A 80 8.18 9.57 -18.75
CA LEU A 80 8.18 8.11 -18.80
C LEU A 80 6.76 7.62 -18.55
N ARG A 81 6.29 6.67 -19.36
CA ARG A 81 5.09 5.88 -19.07
C ARG A 81 5.52 4.44 -18.80
N LEU A 82 4.98 3.84 -17.76
CA LEU A 82 5.25 2.47 -17.35
C LEU A 82 3.94 1.70 -17.25
N ALA A 83 3.87 0.53 -17.86
CA ALA A 83 2.76 -0.41 -17.71
C ALA A 83 3.30 -1.75 -17.20
N LEU A 84 2.63 -2.34 -16.21
CA LEU A 84 3.01 -3.59 -15.54
C LEU A 84 1.81 -4.53 -15.50
N HIS A 85 2.03 -5.80 -15.87
CA HIS A 85 1.00 -6.83 -15.81
C HIS A 85 1.57 -8.12 -15.25
N GLY A 86 0.84 -8.77 -14.34
CA GLY A 86 1.24 -10.05 -13.77
C GLY A 86 0.40 -10.42 -12.57
N SER A 87 0.88 -11.39 -11.81
CA SER A 87 0.27 -11.78 -10.55
C SER A 87 1.34 -12.18 -9.53
N ALA A 88 1.01 -12.06 -8.25
CA ALA A 88 1.81 -12.58 -7.16
C ALA A 88 0.91 -13.18 -6.07
N TRP A 89 1.45 -14.11 -5.31
CA TRP A 89 0.78 -14.68 -4.16
C TRP A 89 0.98 -13.78 -2.96
N ILE A 90 -0.12 -13.37 -2.31
CA ILE A 90 -0.13 -12.47 -1.14
C ILE A 90 -0.90 -13.16 -0.01
N GLU A 91 -0.56 -12.85 1.24
CA GLU A 91 -1.28 -13.35 2.40
C GLU A 91 -2.61 -12.64 2.60
N CYS A 92 -3.68 -13.40 2.73
CA CYS A 92 -4.99 -12.87 3.08
C CYS A 92 -5.04 -12.45 4.55
N GLN A 93 -5.28 -11.18 4.84
CA GLN A 93 -5.35 -10.64 6.20
C GLN A 93 -6.51 -11.20 7.05
N ARG A 94 -7.46 -11.90 6.43
CA ARG A 94 -8.65 -12.45 7.09
C ARG A 94 -8.49 -13.91 7.50
N CYS A 95 -7.84 -14.74 6.64
CA CYS A 95 -7.72 -16.18 6.90
C CYS A 95 -6.27 -16.68 6.91
N LEU A 96 -5.31 -15.79 6.66
CA LEU A 96 -3.86 -16.04 6.63
C LEU A 96 -3.40 -17.06 5.58
N ALA A 97 -4.30 -17.43 4.65
CA ALA A 97 -3.94 -18.31 3.55
C ALA A 97 -3.48 -17.50 2.33
N PRO A 98 -2.52 -18.02 1.54
CA PRO A 98 -2.10 -17.38 0.30
C PRO A 98 -3.24 -17.27 -0.70
N TYR A 99 -3.31 -16.17 -1.45
CA TYR A 99 -4.16 -16.01 -2.62
C TYR A 99 -3.42 -15.31 -3.75
N GLU A 100 -3.82 -15.56 -4.97
CA GLU A 100 -3.23 -14.92 -6.13
C GLU A 100 -3.85 -13.54 -6.34
N GLN A 101 -3.02 -12.50 -6.24
CA GLN A 101 -3.37 -11.10 -6.53
C GLN A 101 -2.89 -10.76 -7.94
N SER A 102 -3.82 -10.29 -8.78
CA SER A 102 -3.48 -9.74 -10.11
C SER A 102 -3.08 -8.28 -10.00
N PHE A 103 -2.12 -7.89 -10.82
CA PHE A 103 -1.61 -6.53 -10.94
C PHE A 103 -1.78 -6.07 -12.39
N ASP A 104 -2.35 -4.90 -12.55
CA ASP A 104 -2.52 -4.19 -13.81
C ASP A 104 -2.29 -2.71 -13.51
N VAL A 105 -1.05 -2.26 -13.68
CA VAL A 105 -0.57 -0.95 -13.24
C VAL A 105 -0.18 -0.14 -14.45
N GLU A 106 -0.69 1.07 -14.55
CA GLU A 106 -0.26 2.09 -15.49
C GLU A 106 0.15 3.33 -14.71
N ALA A 107 1.40 3.77 -14.87
CA ALA A 107 1.95 4.96 -14.23
C ALA A 107 2.60 5.89 -15.25
N ALA A 108 2.52 7.19 -15.00
CA ALA A 108 3.12 8.21 -15.82
C ALA A 108 3.97 9.15 -14.96
N TYR A 109 5.20 9.41 -15.39
CA TYR A 109 6.16 10.20 -14.64
C TYR A 109 6.68 11.37 -15.44
N ARG A 110 6.78 12.50 -14.79
CA ARG A 110 7.60 13.62 -15.21
C ARG A 110 9.03 13.39 -14.73
N LEU A 111 10.01 13.51 -15.62
CA LEU A 111 11.41 13.36 -15.27
C LEU A 111 12.04 14.70 -14.97
N VAL A 112 12.59 14.86 -13.79
CA VAL A 112 13.35 16.04 -13.37
C VAL A 112 14.80 15.70 -13.06
N ALA A 113 15.66 16.69 -13.07
CA ALA A 113 17.09 16.44 -12.90
C ALA A 113 17.55 16.45 -11.43
N THR A 114 16.76 17.09 -10.56
CA THR A 114 17.12 17.27 -9.15
C THR A 114 15.93 17.11 -8.22
N GLU A 115 16.21 16.74 -6.96
CA GLU A 115 15.21 16.68 -5.89
C GLU A 115 14.51 18.02 -5.67
N ALA A 116 15.26 19.12 -5.77
CA ALA A 116 14.69 20.47 -5.60
C ALA A 116 13.63 20.80 -6.67
N GLU A 117 13.80 20.29 -7.90
CA GLU A 117 12.79 20.41 -8.95
C GLU A 117 11.57 19.52 -8.65
N ALA A 118 11.79 18.32 -8.11
CA ALA A 118 10.71 17.43 -7.70
C ALA A 118 9.89 18.02 -6.54
N GLU A 119 10.53 18.56 -5.51
CA GLU A 119 9.88 19.22 -4.36
C GLU A 119 9.10 20.48 -4.76
N ALA A 120 9.54 21.19 -5.79
CA ALA A 120 8.88 22.37 -6.29
C ALA A 120 7.64 22.09 -7.15
N PHE A 121 7.44 20.84 -7.55
CA PHE A 121 6.32 20.46 -8.39
C PHE A 121 4.99 20.49 -7.62
N PRO A 122 3.90 21.05 -8.18
CA PRO A 122 2.61 21.11 -7.53
C PRO A 122 2.05 19.71 -7.23
N LEU A 123 1.57 19.49 -6.01
CA LEU A 123 0.95 18.21 -5.57
C LEU A 123 -0.50 18.03 -6.06
N ASP A 124 -1.04 19.01 -6.78
CA ASP A 124 -2.44 19.02 -7.20
C ASP A 124 -2.69 18.29 -8.54
N GLU A 125 -1.64 17.75 -9.15
CA GLU A 125 -1.75 16.97 -10.39
C GLU A 125 -1.85 15.47 -10.06
N ASP A 126 -3.07 14.98 -9.85
CA ASP A 126 -3.38 13.62 -9.41
C ASP A 126 -3.01 12.50 -10.42
N GLU A 127 -2.65 12.84 -11.66
CA GLU A 127 -2.40 11.86 -12.72
C GLU A 127 -0.91 11.69 -13.09
N LEU A 128 -0.02 12.48 -12.50
CA LEU A 128 1.37 12.55 -12.92
C LEU A 128 2.33 12.64 -11.73
N ASP A 129 3.08 11.59 -11.52
CA ASP A 129 4.14 11.57 -10.52
C ASP A 129 5.44 12.19 -11.05
N VAL A 130 6.24 12.75 -10.15
CA VAL A 130 7.54 13.35 -10.47
C VAL A 130 8.66 12.50 -9.91
N ILE A 131 9.58 12.07 -10.77
CA ILE A 131 10.74 11.30 -10.36
C ILE A 131 12.04 11.96 -10.81
N VAL A 132 13.08 11.81 -9.99
CA VAL A 132 14.41 12.29 -10.32
C VAL A 132 15.11 11.29 -11.23
N GLY A 133 15.35 11.70 -12.47
CA GLY A 133 16.03 10.88 -13.46
C GLY A 133 17.55 10.85 -13.26
N SER A 134 18.19 9.83 -13.82
CA SER A 134 19.67 9.71 -13.83
C SER A 134 20.16 9.08 -15.13
N ARG A 135 21.49 9.12 -15.34
CA ARG A 135 22.13 8.41 -16.44
C ARG A 135 22.34 6.92 -16.17
N GLN A 136 22.14 6.50 -14.93
CA GLN A 136 22.18 5.11 -14.49
C GLN A 136 20.89 4.85 -13.69
N PHE A 137 19.77 4.98 -14.38
CA PHE A 137 18.45 4.77 -13.79
C PHE A 137 18.15 3.29 -13.73
N ASP A 138 17.69 2.82 -12.56
CA ASP A 138 17.21 1.45 -12.36
C ASP A 138 15.71 1.38 -12.53
N LEU A 139 15.26 0.84 -13.67
CA LEU A 139 13.84 0.65 -13.96
C LEU A 139 13.27 -0.51 -13.13
N VAL A 140 14.08 -1.49 -12.75
CA VAL A 140 13.59 -2.63 -11.95
C VAL A 140 13.26 -2.18 -10.54
N ASP A 141 14.00 -1.24 -9.98
CA ASP A 141 13.68 -0.63 -8.68
C ASP A 141 12.36 0.15 -8.74
N LEU A 142 12.14 0.94 -9.81
CA LEU A 142 10.86 1.62 -10.04
C LEU A 142 9.69 0.63 -10.23
N ILE A 143 9.89 -0.46 -10.97
CA ILE A 143 8.89 -1.53 -11.14
C ILE A 143 8.51 -2.13 -9.79
N GLU A 144 9.49 -2.42 -8.94
CA GLU A 144 9.23 -2.96 -7.61
C GLU A 144 8.43 -1.98 -6.75
N GLU A 145 8.77 -0.69 -6.81
CA GLU A 145 8.06 0.36 -6.08
C GLU A 145 6.59 0.45 -6.50
N GLU A 146 6.32 0.48 -7.79
CA GLU A 146 4.95 0.51 -8.33
C GLU A 146 4.12 -0.71 -7.96
N LEU A 147 4.72 -1.90 -7.98
CA LEU A 147 4.04 -3.12 -7.55
C LEU A 147 3.69 -3.07 -6.05
N LEU A 148 4.57 -2.54 -5.21
CA LEU A 148 4.31 -2.39 -3.78
C LEU A 148 3.22 -1.35 -3.50
N LEU A 149 3.24 -0.22 -4.22
CA LEU A 149 2.21 0.83 -4.10
C LEU A 149 0.84 0.36 -4.58
N SER A 150 0.79 -0.57 -5.53
CA SER A 150 -0.45 -1.13 -6.07
C SER A 150 -1.04 -2.26 -5.21
N LEU A 151 -0.36 -2.68 -4.14
CA LEU A 151 -0.91 -3.65 -3.19
C LEU A 151 -2.20 -3.10 -2.55
N PRO A 152 -3.25 -3.92 -2.40
CA PRO A 152 -4.44 -3.49 -1.70
C PRO A 152 -4.15 -3.20 -0.23
N LEU A 153 -4.73 -2.13 0.32
CA LEU A 153 -4.56 -1.75 1.74
C LEU A 153 -4.88 -2.90 2.70
N VAL A 154 -5.84 -3.76 2.35
CA VAL A 154 -6.19 -4.96 3.10
C VAL A 154 -6.31 -6.12 2.11
N PRO A 155 -5.21 -6.86 1.88
CA PRO A 155 -5.24 -8.05 1.03
C PRO A 155 -6.20 -9.10 1.57
N LYS A 156 -7.12 -9.59 0.72
CA LYS A 156 -8.09 -10.61 1.13
C LYS A 156 -8.66 -11.35 -0.07
N HIS A 157 -9.00 -12.63 0.12
CA HIS A 157 -9.83 -13.35 -0.83
C HIS A 157 -11.20 -12.67 -0.97
N GLU A 158 -11.82 -12.74 -2.12
CA GLU A 158 -13.26 -12.42 -2.27
C GLU A 158 -14.08 -13.32 -1.34
N VAL A 159 -13.83 -14.65 -1.40
CA VAL A 159 -14.43 -15.63 -0.49
C VAL A 159 -13.31 -16.45 0.14
N CYS A 160 -13.10 -16.34 1.46
CA CYS A 160 -12.09 -17.13 2.15
C CYS A 160 -12.48 -18.60 2.18
N PRO A 161 -11.55 -19.52 1.84
CA PRO A 161 -11.80 -20.96 1.85
C PRO A 161 -12.05 -21.51 3.26
N GLN A 162 -11.45 -20.89 4.27
CA GLN A 162 -11.64 -21.22 5.69
C GLN A 162 -11.65 -19.93 6.49
N ILE A 163 -12.79 -19.56 7.05
CA ILE A 163 -12.84 -18.53 8.07
C ILE A 163 -12.84 -19.27 9.40
N HIS A 164 -11.85 -19.00 10.25
CA HIS A 164 -11.82 -19.60 11.59
C HIS A 164 -13.10 -19.22 12.33
N GLU A 165 -13.78 -20.19 12.92
CA GLU A 165 -15.10 -20.03 13.53
C GLU A 165 -15.11 -18.95 14.62
N SER A 166 -13.99 -18.76 15.32
CA SER A 166 -13.80 -17.68 16.31
C SER A 166 -13.90 -16.25 15.71
N LEU A 167 -13.60 -16.08 14.41
CA LEU A 167 -13.71 -14.79 13.72
C LEU A 167 -15.14 -14.52 13.23
N VAL A 168 -15.94 -15.56 13.05
CA VAL A 168 -17.32 -15.46 12.60
C VAL A 168 -18.28 -15.26 13.79
N SER A 169 -17.97 -15.93 14.92
CA SER A 169 -18.85 -15.93 16.09
C SER A 169 -18.69 -14.71 17.02
N GLY A 170 -17.67 -13.87 16.78
CA GLY A 170 -17.40 -12.74 17.69
C GLY A 170 -17.00 -13.16 19.10
N ALA A 171 -16.80 -14.45 19.35
CA ALA A 171 -16.43 -15.03 20.64
C ALA A 171 -14.93 -14.84 20.94
N ALA A 172 -14.43 -13.62 20.78
CA ALA A 172 -13.14 -13.25 21.33
C ALA A 172 -13.33 -12.88 22.80
N GLY A 173 -13.24 -13.87 23.68
CA GLY A 173 -13.06 -13.62 25.10
C GLY A 173 -14.12 -14.08 26.07
N GLU A 174 -14.89 -15.11 25.77
CA GLU A 174 -15.56 -15.80 26.87
C GLU A 174 -14.57 -16.78 27.51
N HIS A 175 -13.95 -16.33 28.58
CA HIS A 175 -13.35 -17.20 29.56
C HIS A 175 -14.41 -18.20 29.99
N ALA A 176 -14.15 -19.47 29.76
CA ALA A 176 -14.89 -20.56 30.37
C ALA A 176 -14.83 -20.40 31.90
N SER A 177 -15.82 -19.80 32.47
CA SER A 177 -16.16 -19.96 33.85
C SER A 177 -17.04 -21.20 33.96
N ASP A 178 -16.37 -22.31 34.26
CA ASP A 178 -16.98 -23.47 34.88
C ASP A 178 -17.77 -23.03 36.10
N ALA A 179 -19.09 -23.07 36.02
CA ALA A 179 -19.94 -22.97 37.21
C ALA A 179 -21.17 -23.82 36.97
N GLY A 180 -21.22 -24.90 37.67
CA GLY A 180 -22.23 -25.92 37.75
C GLY A 180 -23.67 -25.43 37.90
N ASP A 181 -24.48 -26.23 37.28
CA ASP A 181 -25.84 -26.62 37.68
C ASP A 181 -26.31 -26.11 39.02
N LEU A 182 -27.45 -25.37 39.04
CA LEU A 182 -28.51 -25.50 40.06
C LEU A 182 -29.74 -24.60 39.73
N GLY A 183 -30.87 -25.25 39.36
CA GLY A 183 -32.15 -24.98 40.03
C GLY A 183 -33.02 -23.82 39.49
N ASP A 184 -34.12 -24.24 38.85
CA ASP A 184 -35.39 -23.50 38.71
C ASP A 184 -35.80 -22.78 40.04
N ASP A 185 -36.18 -21.53 39.93
CA ASP A 185 -37.39 -21.03 40.65
C ASP A 185 -37.92 -19.74 40.04
N GLU A 186 -39.19 -19.78 39.70
CA GLU A 186 -39.98 -18.65 39.21
C GLU A 186 -40.37 -17.70 40.35
N SER A 187 -40.20 -16.39 40.23
CA SER A 187 -41.12 -15.42 40.81
C SER A 187 -40.99 -14.03 40.21
N GLU A 188 -42.13 -13.53 39.80
CA GLU A 188 -42.41 -12.19 39.32
C GLU A 188 -42.14 -11.11 40.39
N GLY A 189 -41.74 -9.92 39.97
CA GLY A 189 -41.68 -8.76 40.86
C GLY A 189 -41.16 -7.51 40.18
N GLU A 190 -42.06 -6.61 39.91
CA GLU A 190 -41.86 -5.27 39.34
C GLU A 190 -41.02 -4.34 40.23
N ASP A 191 -40.38 -3.39 39.57
CA ASP A 191 -40.25 -1.98 39.96
C ASP A 191 -38.96 -1.49 40.67
N SER A 192 -38.55 -0.33 40.15
CA SER A 192 -37.81 0.76 40.81
C SER A 192 -36.31 0.91 40.62
N VAL A 193 -36.05 1.93 39.85
CA VAL A 193 -34.89 2.84 39.83
C VAL A 193 -34.22 3.05 41.18
N SER A 194 -32.94 2.82 41.33
CA SER A 194 -32.06 3.75 42.02
C SER A 194 -30.61 3.25 42.07
N GLY A 195 -29.67 4.12 41.76
CA GLY A 195 -28.25 3.82 41.71
C GLY A 195 -27.66 3.33 43.02
N ALA A 196 -26.67 2.46 42.86
CA ALA A 196 -25.63 2.26 43.85
C ALA A 196 -24.40 1.70 43.13
N LEU A 197 -23.28 2.37 43.33
CA LEU A 197 -21.95 1.95 43.02
C LEU A 197 -21.67 0.63 43.75
N ASP A 198 -21.39 -0.43 43.05
CA ASP A 198 -20.84 -1.63 43.70
C ASP A 198 -19.31 -1.66 43.53
N GLU A 199 -18.67 -1.60 44.68
CA GLU A 199 -17.25 -1.85 44.85
C GLU A 199 -17.03 -3.36 44.86
N GLY A 200 -16.15 -3.86 43.95
CA GLY A 200 -15.60 -5.21 44.20
C GLY A 200 -15.13 -5.98 42.98
N ASP A 201 -14.08 -5.54 42.30
CA ASP A 201 -13.12 -6.47 41.68
C ASP A 201 -11.71 -5.95 41.86
N ALA A 202 -11.12 -6.35 43.00
CA ALA A 202 -9.72 -6.14 43.34
C ALA A 202 -8.89 -7.23 42.67
N GLY A 203 -8.33 -7.00 41.47
CA GLY A 203 -7.43 -8.00 40.92
C GLY A 203 -6.62 -7.68 39.70
N LYS A 204 -7.05 -6.77 38.83
CA LYS A 204 -6.25 -6.44 37.64
C LYS A 204 -6.14 -4.93 37.46
N PRO A 205 -4.92 -4.35 37.44
CA PRO A 205 -4.76 -2.93 37.20
C PRO A 205 -5.32 -2.60 35.79
N ASN A 206 -6.24 -1.66 35.75
CA ASN A 206 -6.79 -1.18 34.49
C ASN A 206 -5.64 -0.63 33.62
N PRO A 207 -5.35 -1.23 32.45
CA PRO A 207 -4.25 -0.77 31.59
C PRO A 207 -4.43 0.67 31.09
N PHE A 208 -5.64 1.22 31.20
CA PHE A 208 -5.96 2.58 30.78
C PHE A 208 -5.98 3.62 31.92
N ALA A 209 -5.69 3.20 33.17
CA ALA A 209 -5.63 4.12 34.31
C ALA A 209 -4.64 5.28 34.12
N ALA A 210 -3.57 5.05 33.37
CA ALA A 210 -2.59 6.07 33.01
C ALA A 210 -3.18 7.18 32.09
N LEU A 211 -4.12 6.85 31.23
CA LEU A 211 -4.79 7.82 30.34
C LEU A 211 -5.78 8.72 31.12
N GLU A 212 -6.38 8.19 32.19
CA GLU A 212 -7.27 8.98 33.04
C GLU A 212 -6.51 10.03 33.85
N ALA A 213 -5.28 9.73 34.29
CA ALA A 213 -4.38 10.67 34.92
C ALA A 213 -3.95 11.82 33.97
N LEU A 214 -3.71 11.52 32.69
CA LEU A 214 -3.41 12.52 31.66
C LEU A 214 -4.60 13.47 31.40
N LYS A 215 -5.83 12.95 31.43
CA LYS A 215 -7.03 13.74 31.22
C LYS A 215 -7.30 14.72 32.37
N ARG A 216 -6.92 14.38 33.59
CA ARG A 216 -7.04 15.26 34.78
C ARG A 216 -5.92 16.29 34.90
N GLY A 217 -4.75 16.05 34.26
CA GLY A 217 -3.62 16.99 34.30
C GLY A 217 -3.60 18.10 33.26
N GLY A 218 -4.53 18.12 32.30
CA GLY A 218 -4.58 19.06 31.18
C GLY A 218 -5.39 20.35 31.41
N GLY A 219 -5.78 20.68 32.63
CA GLY A 219 -6.70 21.79 32.94
C GLY A 219 -6.20 22.87 33.87
N GLU A 220 -4.90 23.28 33.84
CA GLU A 220 -4.47 24.50 34.54
C GLU A 220 -3.18 25.06 33.93
N GLY A 221 -3.34 26.15 33.22
CA GLY A 221 -2.27 26.98 32.72
C GLY A 221 -2.82 27.99 31.72
N GLY A 222 -3.58 28.97 32.07
CA GLY A 222 -3.24 30.12 32.92
C GLY A 222 -2.78 31.26 32.04
N ASN A 223 -3.76 32.00 31.54
CA ASN A 223 -3.59 33.33 30.96
C ASN A 223 -2.86 34.24 31.96
N LYS A 224 -1.69 34.79 31.62
CA LYS A 224 -1.18 36.09 32.08
C LYS A 224 -0.03 36.56 31.20
N HIS A 225 -0.27 37.67 30.62
CA HIS A 225 0.50 38.76 30.02
C HIS A 225 0.61 38.79 28.53
#